data_462b1033b09c62809276ff863bf09a55
#
_entry.id   462b1033b09c62809276ff863bf09a55
#
_cell.length_a   1.000
_cell.length_b   1.000
_cell.length_c   1.000
_cell.angle_alpha   90.00
_cell.angle_beta   90.00
_cell.angle_gamma   90.00
#
_symmetry.space_group_name_H-M   'P 1'
#
loop_
_entity.id
_entity.type
_entity.pdbx_description
1 polymer ?
#
loop_
_entity_poly.entity_id
_entity_poly.type
_entity_poly.pdbx_seq_one_letter_code
_entity_poly.pdbx_strand_id
1 'polypeptide(L)'
;MEYSKEDLMEAKRQILGVGENMGTEESKKIWEKNAQFWDNAMGDKSNEFHREVVRPKVTELLSPNPADYILDIACGNGNYSSYLAQRGASIVAFDYSKKMIELAKRRQSQYAKQIEFCVADATNRESILELKRNRAFTKAVSNMAIMDITDIEPLLMAVYELLEESGIFVFATQHPCFITLTEKYMTPHSHYGIAIEGQPEEQIYYHRSIQDIFNLCFRAGFVIDGFYEECFKNNKEIPMVMIVRLKKVKRDSLK
;
A
#
# COMPACT_ATOMS: atom_id res chain seq x y z
N MET A 1 -18.31 -24.36 -16.81
CA MET A 1 -18.95 -23.09 -17.21
C MET A 1 -17.87 -22.32 -17.96
N GLU A 2 -18.03 -22.13 -19.27
CA GLU A 2 -17.16 -21.26 -20.05
C GLU A 2 -17.69 -19.82 -19.89
N TYR A 3 -16.86 -18.95 -19.39
CA TYR A 3 -17.18 -17.52 -19.34
C TYR A 3 -17.06 -16.93 -20.76
N SER A 4 -18.02 -16.11 -21.16
CA SER A 4 -17.94 -15.40 -22.44
C SER A 4 -16.78 -14.39 -22.43
N LYS A 5 -16.30 -14.01 -23.64
CA LYS A 5 -15.31 -12.91 -23.75
C LYS A 5 -15.81 -11.61 -23.11
N GLU A 6 -17.12 -11.38 -23.15
CA GLU A 6 -17.78 -10.23 -22.55
C GLU A 6 -17.78 -10.31 -21.03
N ASP A 7 -18.06 -11.49 -20.43
CA ASP A 7 -17.96 -11.69 -18.98
C ASP A 7 -16.52 -11.47 -18.46
N LEU A 8 -15.52 -11.93 -19.23
CA LEU A 8 -14.11 -11.74 -18.91
C LEU A 8 -13.65 -10.28 -19.08
N MET A 9 -14.21 -9.56 -20.06
CA MET A 9 -13.93 -8.13 -20.25
C MET A 9 -14.65 -7.28 -19.22
N GLU A 10 -15.88 -7.60 -18.87
CA GLU A 10 -16.66 -6.94 -17.82
C GLU A 10 -16.00 -7.19 -16.46
N ALA A 11 -15.62 -8.43 -16.17
CA ALA A 11 -14.80 -8.75 -15.02
C ALA A 11 -13.50 -7.93 -15.02
N LYS A 12 -12.74 -7.85 -16.11
CA LYS A 12 -11.56 -6.99 -16.21
C LYS A 12 -11.86 -5.52 -15.94
N ARG A 13 -12.96 -4.98 -16.49
CA ARG A 13 -13.36 -3.57 -16.26
C ARG A 13 -13.68 -3.29 -14.80
N GLN A 14 -14.40 -4.21 -14.13
CA GLN A 14 -14.74 -4.08 -12.72
C GLN A 14 -13.52 -4.26 -11.79
N ILE A 15 -12.49 -4.97 -12.22
CA ILE A 15 -11.40 -5.48 -11.41
C ILE A 15 -10.14 -4.62 -11.45
N LEU A 16 -9.78 -4.16 -12.64
CA LEU A 16 -8.48 -3.55 -12.89
C LEU A 16 -8.59 -2.03 -13.08
N GLY A 17 -9.79 -1.46 -13.02
CA GLY A 17 -9.98 -0.10 -13.49
C GLY A 17 -9.61 0.04 -14.98
N VAL A 18 -9.61 -1.08 -15.73
CA VAL A 18 -9.26 -1.10 -17.15
C VAL A 18 -10.36 -0.43 -17.96
N GLY A 19 -10.10 0.76 -18.36
CA GLY A 19 -10.97 1.67 -19.07
C GLY A 19 -11.30 2.86 -18.20
N GLU A 20 -10.36 3.81 -18.09
CA GLU A 20 -10.56 5.14 -17.53
C GLU A 20 -10.72 5.24 -16.01
N ASN A 21 -9.68 4.90 -15.20
CA ASN A 21 -9.58 5.23 -13.76
C ASN A 21 -10.89 5.07 -12.95
N MET A 22 -11.72 4.08 -13.32
CA MET A 22 -13.00 3.86 -12.69
C MET A 22 -12.80 3.53 -11.20
N GLY A 23 -13.33 4.40 -10.34
CA GLY A 23 -13.23 4.28 -8.89
C GLY A 23 -12.04 5.03 -8.26
N THR A 24 -10.96 5.35 -8.98
CA THR A 24 -9.82 6.10 -8.41
C THR A 24 -10.23 7.49 -7.94
N GLU A 25 -10.92 8.26 -8.80
CA GLU A 25 -11.39 9.61 -8.45
C GLU A 25 -12.45 9.60 -7.34
N GLU A 26 -13.31 8.58 -7.31
CA GLU A 26 -14.29 8.41 -6.24
C GLU A 26 -13.60 8.07 -4.92
N SER A 27 -12.72 7.08 -4.92
CA SER A 27 -11.90 6.71 -3.76
C SER A 27 -11.11 7.91 -3.22
N LYS A 28 -10.51 8.72 -4.11
CA LYS A 28 -9.80 9.95 -3.74
C LYS A 28 -10.72 10.95 -3.03
N LYS A 29 -11.92 11.19 -3.56
CA LYS A 29 -12.90 12.09 -2.92
C LYS A 29 -13.31 11.60 -1.53
N ILE A 30 -13.49 10.30 -1.37
CA ILE A 30 -13.79 9.66 -0.09
C ILE A 30 -12.64 9.90 0.90
N TRP A 31 -11.41 9.63 0.50
CA TRP A 31 -10.24 9.83 1.36
C TRP A 31 -9.99 11.30 1.69
N GLU A 32 -10.27 12.25 0.78
CA GLU A 32 -10.24 13.69 1.07
C GLU A 32 -11.25 14.08 2.17
N LYS A 33 -12.46 13.48 2.15
CA LYS A 33 -13.48 13.71 3.20
C LYS A 33 -13.09 13.05 4.52
N ASN A 34 -12.55 11.84 4.48
CA ASN A 34 -12.17 11.06 5.65
C ASN A 34 -10.86 11.54 6.29
N ALA A 35 -10.02 12.30 5.58
CA ALA A 35 -8.66 12.62 5.98
C ALA A 35 -8.53 13.17 7.40
N GLN A 36 -9.37 14.16 7.79
CA GLN A 36 -9.29 14.76 9.13
C GLN A 36 -9.71 13.78 10.23
N PHE A 37 -10.73 12.95 9.97
CA PHE A 37 -11.16 11.92 10.90
C PHE A 37 -10.05 10.89 11.14
N TRP A 38 -9.45 10.41 10.04
CA TRP A 38 -8.36 9.44 10.09
C TRP A 38 -7.11 10.00 10.78
N ASP A 39 -6.75 11.26 10.50
CA ASP A 39 -5.64 11.92 11.18
C ASP A 39 -5.86 11.99 12.69
N ASN A 40 -7.07 12.33 13.12
CA ASN A 40 -7.45 12.38 14.54
C ASN A 40 -7.42 10.97 15.17
N ALA A 41 -7.99 9.97 14.49
CA ALA A 41 -8.05 8.59 14.97
C ALA A 41 -6.67 7.93 15.08
N MET A 42 -5.79 8.24 14.15
CA MET A 42 -4.40 7.75 14.17
C MET A 42 -3.52 8.53 15.15
N GLY A 43 -3.79 9.82 15.35
CA GLY A 43 -3.01 10.67 16.25
C GLY A 43 -1.51 10.60 15.93
N ASP A 44 -0.65 10.74 16.96
CA ASP A 44 0.81 10.77 16.78
C ASP A 44 1.48 9.39 16.74
N LYS A 45 0.77 8.34 17.16
CA LYS A 45 1.35 7.01 17.36
C LYS A 45 0.71 5.91 16.53
N SER A 46 -0.29 6.21 15.73
CA SER A 46 -1.25 5.30 15.10
C SER A 46 -2.17 4.60 16.10
N ASN A 47 -3.25 4.00 15.62
CA ASN A 47 -4.13 3.19 16.46
C ASN A 47 -3.46 1.88 16.90
N GLU A 48 -4.12 1.16 17.82
CA GLU A 48 -3.61 -0.07 18.39
C GLU A 48 -3.34 -1.15 17.33
N PHE A 49 -4.26 -1.33 16.38
CA PHE A 49 -4.11 -2.31 15.31
C PHE A 49 -2.81 -2.10 14.50
N HIS A 50 -2.54 -0.86 14.09
CA HIS A 50 -1.31 -0.56 13.35
C HIS A 50 -0.06 -0.74 14.23
N ARG A 51 -0.12 -0.38 15.51
CA ARG A 51 1.04 -0.49 16.41
C ARG A 51 1.40 -1.93 16.77
N GLU A 52 0.39 -2.78 16.96
CA GLU A 52 0.57 -4.09 17.58
C GLU A 52 0.48 -5.25 16.58
N VAL A 53 -0.21 -5.06 15.46
CA VAL A 53 -0.37 -6.11 14.45
C VAL A 53 0.48 -5.82 13.21
N VAL A 54 0.32 -4.63 12.61
CA VAL A 54 0.97 -4.35 11.31
C VAL A 54 2.44 -3.97 11.47
N ARG A 55 2.70 -2.94 12.29
CA ARG A 55 4.04 -2.31 12.40
C ARG A 55 5.16 -3.24 12.81
N PRO A 56 5.00 -4.13 13.81
CA PRO A 56 6.11 -4.95 14.28
C PRO A 56 6.70 -5.83 13.17
N LYS A 57 5.87 -6.59 12.48
CA LYS A 57 6.33 -7.50 11.42
C LYS A 57 6.80 -6.73 10.18
N VAL A 58 6.09 -5.68 9.75
CA VAL A 58 6.55 -4.83 8.65
C VAL A 58 7.91 -4.22 8.94
N THR A 59 8.15 -3.73 10.16
CA THR A 59 9.44 -3.15 10.55
C THR A 59 10.55 -4.21 10.60
N GLU A 60 10.27 -5.39 11.11
CA GLU A 60 11.21 -6.53 11.10
C GLU A 60 11.66 -6.84 9.67
N LEU A 61 10.70 -6.99 8.75
CA LEU A 61 10.96 -7.34 7.35
C LEU A 61 11.65 -6.22 6.57
N LEU A 62 11.27 -4.98 6.83
CA LEU A 62 11.87 -3.79 6.22
C LEU A 62 13.29 -3.56 6.77
N SER A 63 13.53 -3.89 8.05
CA SER A 63 14.81 -3.74 8.74
C SER A 63 15.45 -2.37 8.50
N PRO A 64 14.77 -1.25 8.85
CA PRO A 64 15.23 0.09 8.53
C PRO A 64 16.48 0.48 9.31
N ASN A 65 17.41 1.20 8.67
CA ASN A 65 18.64 1.69 9.27
C ASN A 65 18.97 3.13 8.78
N PRO A 66 19.92 3.84 9.39
CA PRO A 66 20.22 5.23 9.06
C PRO A 66 20.73 5.48 7.62
N ALA A 67 21.25 4.45 6.93
CA ALA A 67 21.71 4.57 5.55
C ALA A 67 20.56 4.47 4.53
N ASP A 68 19.38 4.03 4.98
CA ASP A 68 18.26 3.79 4.08
C ASP A 68 17.64 5.08 3.52
N TYR A 69 17.24 4.97 2.27
CA TYR A 69 16.40 5.90 1.57
C TYR A 69 15.12 5.19 1.16
N ILE A 70 14.01 5.54 1.81
CA ILE A 70 12.78 4.74 1.80
C ILE A 70 11.66 5.49 1.09
N LEU A 71 10.95 4.78 0.20
CA LEU A 71 9.69 5.23 -0.38
C LEU A 71 8.53 4.72 0.48
N ASP A 72 7.78 5.62 1.13
CA ASP A 72 6.58 5.28 1.91
C ASP A 72 5.33 5.59 1.08
N ILE A 73 4.60 4.55 0.72
CA ILE A 73 3.53 4.53 -0.27
C ILE A 73 2.17 4.62 0.42
N ALA A 74 1.34 5.58 0.00
CA ALA A 74 0.05 5.88 0.61
C ALA A 74 0.21 6.09 2.13
N CYS A 75 1.05 7.07 2.45
CA CYS A 75 1.59 7.28 3.81
C CYS A 75 0.57 7.83 4.81
N GLY A 76 -0.63 8.23 4.36
CA GLY A 76 -1.66 8.84 5.19
C GLY A 76 -1.12 10.07 5.94
N ASN A 77 -1.30 10.13 7.26
CA ASN A 77 -0.80 11.22 8.10
C ASN A 77 0.70 11.13 8.47
N GLY A 78 1.45 10.25 7.82
CA GLY A 78 2.90 10.14 7.97
C GLY A 78 3.39 9.46 9.25
N ASN A 79 2.54 8.76 9.99
CA ASN A 79 2.92 8.11 11.24
C ASN A 79 4.00 7.05 11.06
N TYR A 80 3.94 6.25 10.00
CA TYR A 80 4.98 5.26 9.75
C TYR A 80 6.24 5.91 9.20
N SER A 81 6.10 6.94 8.35
CA SER A 81 7.24 7.75 7.88
C SER A 81 8.04 8.33 9.05
N SER A 82 7.37 8.92 10.06
CA SER A 82 8.05 9.47 11.25
C SER A 82 8.72 8.38 12.09
N TYR A 83 8.10 7.22 12.20
CA TYR A 83 8.68 6.07 12.89
C TYR A 83 9.97 5.56 12.21
N LEU A 84 10.04 5.62 10.88
CA LEU A 84 11.25 5.33 10.10
C LEU A 84 12.31 6.43 10.26
N ALA A 85 11.90 7.70 10.25
CA ALA A 85 12.79 8.85 10.46
C ALA A 85 13.45 8.83 11.83
N GLN A 86 12.73 8.40 12.88
CA GLN A 86 13.29 8.17 14.24
C GLN A 86 14.42 7.14 14.24
N ARG A 87 14.48 6.25 13.28
CA ARG A 87 15.55 5.25 13.08
C ARG A 87 16.68 5.74 12.19
N GLY A 88 16.63 7.02 11.82
CA GLY A 88 17.68 7.70 11.04
C GLY A 88 17.50 7.61 9.53
N ALA A 89 16.51 6.89 8.99
CA ALA A 89 16.27 6.81 7.56
C ALA A 89 15.85 8.16 6.95
N SER A 90 16.12 8.35 5.66
CA SER A 90 15.57 9.41 4.84
C SER A 90 14.38 8.89 4.05
N ILE A 91 13.30 9.64 3.97
CA ILE A 91 12.02 9.16 3.41
C ILE A 91 11.48 10.13 2.36
N VAL A 92 11.01 9.59 1.25
CA VAL A 92 10.01 10.21 0.40
C VAL A 92 8.70 9.49 0.66
N ALA A 93 7.69 10.22 1.10
CA ALA A 93 6.39 9.69 1.45
C ALA A 93 5.32 10.31 0.56
N PHE A 94 4.43 9.52 0.00
CA PHE A 94 3.37 10.06 -0.83
C PHE A 94 2.00 9.48 -0.49
N ASP A 95 1.01 10.30 -0.75
CA ASP A 95 -0.40 9.93 -0.72
C ASP A 95 -1.12 10.66 -1.85
N TYR A 96 -2.23 10.12 -2.37
CA TYR A 96 -2.99 10.81 -3.41
C TYR A 96 -3.94 11.88 -2.85
N SER A 97 -4.27 11.81 -1.54
CA SER A 97 -5.03 12.83 -0.85
C SER A 97 -4.15 14.03 -0.48
N LYS A 98 -4.44 15.16 -1.11
CA LYS A 98 -3.76 16.42 -0.79
C LYS A 98 -3.95 16.79 0.69
N LYS A 99 -5.15 16.56 1.22
CA LYS A 99 -5.47 16.86 2.62
C LYS A 99 -4.68 15.98 3.58
N MET A 100 -4.50 14.68 3.27
CA MET A 100 -3.63 13.80 4.05
C MET A 100 -2.19 14.32 4.08
N ILE A 101 -1.64 14.72 2.94
CA ILE A 101 -0.29 15.27 2.85
C ILE A 101 -0.15 16.59 3.65
N GLU A 102 -1.15 17.46 3.62
CA GLU A 102 -1.16 18.68 4.44
C GLU A 102 -1.17 18.35 5.94
N LEU A 103 -1.95 17.34 6.35
CA LEU A 103 -2.00 16.85 7.73
C LEU A 103 -0.67 16.20 8.13
N ALA A 104 -0.10 15.36 7.27
CA ALA A 104 1.20 14.72 7.49
C ALA A 104 2.32 15.76 7.70
N LYS A 105 2.41 16.77 6.83
CA LYS A 105 3.40 17.86 6.95
C LYS A 105 3.29 18.61 8.27
N ARG A 106 2.07 18.87 8.72
CA ARG A 106 1.85 19.56 10.01
C ARG A 106 2.24 18.67 11.19
N ARG A 107 1.74 17.43 11.18
CA ARG A 107 1.94 16.47 12.28
C ARG A 107 3.40 16.07 12.43
N GLN A 108 4.10 15.88 11.32
CA GLN A 108 5.47 15.38 11.30
C GLN A 108 6.51 16.49 11.05
N SER A 109 6.17 17.75 11.33
CA SER A 109 7.01 18.92 11.06
C SER A 109 8.41 18.84 11.68
N GLN A 110 8.56 18.16 12.81
CA GLN A 110 9.86 17.91 13.46
C GLN A 110 10.82 17.07 12.62
N TYR A 111 10.30 16.27 11.65
CA TYR A 111 11.08 15.43 10.75
C TYR A 111 11.19 16.02 9.33
N ALA A 112 10.89 17.29 9.12
CA ALA A 112 10.88 17.96 7.80
C ALA A 112 12.23 17.90 7.06
N LYS A 113 13.35 17.64 7.76
CA LYS A 113 14.68 17.44 7.14
C LYS A 113 14.90 16.00 6.66
N GLN A 114 14.11 15.03 7.13
CA GLN A 114 14.27 13.62 6.86
C GLN A 114 13.13 13.08 5.99
N ILE A 115 11.97 13.74 6.01
CA ILE A 115 10.78 13.28 5.28
C ILE A 115 10.34 14.34 4.28
N GLU A 116 10.32 13.95 3.01
CA GLU A 116 9.70 14.72 1.93
C GLU A 116 8.29 14.15 1.68
N PHE A 117 7.26 14.95 1.92
CA PHE A 117 5.86 14.57 1.66
C PHE A 117 5.39 15.10 0.31
N CYS A 118 4.91 14.21 -0.56
CA CYS A 118 4.47 14.49 -1.93
C CYS A 118 3.01 14.05 -2.15
N VAL A 119 2.33 14.69 -3.09
CA VAL A 119 1.05 14.18 -3.62
C VAL A 119 1.38 13.40 -4.89
N ALA A 120 0.99 12.12 -4.94
CA ALA A 120 1.15 11.28 -6.11
C ALA A 120 0.06 10.21 -6.15
N ASP A 121 -0.28 9.75 -7.35
CA ASP A 121 -1.30 8.74 -7.58
C ASP A 121 -0.64 7.37 -7.80
N ALA A 122 -0.93 6.43 -6.92
CA ALA A 122 -0.41 5.06 -6.98
C ALA A 122 -0.92 4.26 -8.20
N THR A 123 -2.00 4.69 -8.84
CA THR A 123 -2.52 4.07 -10.08
C THR A 123 -1.87 4.64 -11.34
N ASN A 124 -1.05 5.68 -11.20
CA ASN A 124 -0.36 6.34 -12.32
C ASN A 124 1.15 6.16 -12.19
N ARG A 125 1.73 5.33 -13.06
CA ARG A 125 3.16 5.00 -13.04
C ARG A 125 4.04 6.25 -13.17
N GLU A 126 3.70 7.15 -14.07
CA GLU A 126 4.46 8.39 -14.33
C GLU A 126 4.46 9.29 -13.10
N SER A 127 3.31 9.45 -12.44
CA SER A 127 3.19 10.20 -11.18
C SER A 127 4.13 9.66 -10.09
N ILE A 128 4.29 8.33 -10.00
CA ILE A 128 5.20 7.72 -9.04
C ILE A 128 6.67 7.92 -9.47
N LEU A 129 6.97 7.80 -10.76
CA LEU A 129 8.32 7.99 -11.28
C LEU A 129 8.84 9.43 -11.10
N GLU A 130 7.96 10.43 -11.05
CA GLU A 130 8.33 11.82 -10.71
C GLU A 130 8.86 11.97 -9.28
N LEU A 131 8.65 10.97 -8.41
CA LEU A 131 9.25 10.93 -7.06
C LEU A 131 10.72 10.55 -7.07
N LYS A 132 11.29 10.16 -8.22
CA LYS A 132 12.72 9.88 -8.38
C LYS A 132 13.54 11.11 -8.02
N ARG A 133 14.58 10.91 -7.26
CA ARG A 133 15.56 11.94 -6.92
C ARG A 133 16.93 11.53 -7.49
N ASN A 134 18.00 12.08 -6.99
CA ASN A 134 19.38 11.85 -7.43
C ASN A 134 19.93 10.47 -7.07
N ARG A 135 19.19 9.66 -6.29
CA ARG A 135 19.58 8.28 -5.94
C ARG A 135 18.36 7.35 -5.99
N ALA A 136 18.59 6.06 -6.16
CA ALA A 136 17.56 5.04 -6.08
C ALA A 136 17.14 4.82 -4.61
N PHE A 137 15.93 4.33 -4.40
CA PHE A 137 15.47 3.94 -3.07
C PHE A 137 16.09 2.59 -2.69
N THR A 138 16.56 2.48 -1.45
CA THR A 138 17.03 1.20 -0.90
C THR A 138 15.87 0.29 -0.55
N LYS A 139 14.76 0.89 -0.12
CA LYS A 139 13.55 0.19 0.33
C LYS A 139 12.28 0.94 -0.07
N ALA A 140 11.20 0.19 -0.15
CA ALA A 140 9.85 0.74 -0.26
C ALA A 140 8.93 0.06 0.76
N VAL A 141 7.88 0.75 1.19
CA VAL A 141 6.89 0.21 2.12
C VAL A 141 5.49 0.72 1.78
N SER A 142 4.47 -0.11 2.00
CA SER A 142 3.06 0.28 1.95
C SER A 142 2.31 -0.42 3.08
N ASN A 143 1.72 0.36 3.98
CA ASN A 143 1.01 -0.20 5.14
C ASN A 143 -0.50 -0.03 4.99
N MET A 144 -1.22 -1.14 4.85
CA MET A 144 -2.68 -1.19 4.80
C MET A 144 -3.28 -0.24 3.76
N ALA A 145 -2.71 -0.25 2.54
CA ALA A 145 -3.18 0.61 1.45
C ALA A 145 -3.42 -0.15 0.13
N ILE A 146 -2.79 -1.30 -0.09
CA ILE A 146 -2.93 -2.07 -1.35
C ILE A 146 -4.40 -2.40 -1.67
N MET A 147 -5.21 -2.66 -0.65
CA MET A 147 -6.63 -2.92 -0.81
C MET A 147 -7.46 -1.67 -1.16
N ASP A 148 -6.92 -0.47 -0.99
CA ASP A 148 -7.59 0.80 -1.31
C ASP A 148 -7.20 1.34 -2.70
N ILE A 149 -6.28 0.65 -3.40
CA ILE A 149 -5.76 1.05 -4.71
C ILE A 149 -6.46 0.24 -5.80
N THR A 150 -7.10 0.94 -6.74
CA THR A 150 -7.89 0.34 -7.83
C THR A 150 -7.07 -0.59 -8.71
N ASP A 151 -5.89 -0.15 -9.13
CA ASP A 151 -4.92 -0.92 -9.92
C ASP A 151 -3.53 -0.77 -9.32
N ILE A 152 -2.97 -1.89 -8.86
CA ILE A 152 -1.65 -1.92 -8.24
C ILE A 152 -0.52 -2.27 -9.22
N GLU A 153 -0.81 -2.60 -10.48
CA GLU A 153 0.23 -2.94 -11.45
C GLU A 153 1.15 -1.75 -11.76
N PRO A 154 0.62 -0.53 -12.02
CA PRO A 154 1.45 0.65 -12.23
C PRO A 154 2.34 0.96 -11.03
N LEU A 155 1.82 0.79 -9.80
CA LEU A 155 2.58 0.95 -8.56
C LEU A 155 3.76 -0.03 -8.51
N LEU A 156 3.49 -1.33 -8.69
CA LEU A 156 4.50 -2.37 -8.59
C LEU A 156 5.62 -2.16 -9.63
N MET A 157 5.25 -1.80 -10.87
CA MET A 157 6.22 -1.51 -11.93
C MET A 157 7.08 -0.29 -11.61
N ALA A 158 6.47 0.81 -11.13
CA ALA A 158 7.21 2.02 -10.76
C ALA A 158 8.14 1.78 -9.57
N VAL A 159 7.67 1.09 -8.53
CA VAL A 159 8.48 0.75 -7.35
C VAL A 159 9.68 -0.12 -7.75
N TYR A 160 9.47 -1.12 -8.63
CA TYR A 160 10.57 -1.93 -9.14
C TYR A 160 11.64 -1.08 -9.84
N GLU A 161 11.23 -0.11 -10.64
CA GLU A 161 12.16 0.79 -11.33
C GLU A 161 12.92 1.71 -10.37
N LEU A 162 12.21 2.29 -9.38
CA LEU A 162 12.77 3.24 -8.43
C LEU A 162 13.72 2.62 -7.40
N LEU A 163 13.58 1.33 -7.11
CA LEU A 163 14.46 0.62 -6.19
C LEU A 163 15.84 0.38 -6.79
N GLU A 164 16.87 0.41 -5.96
CA GLU A 164 18.21 -0.07 -6.32
C GLU A 164 18.22 -1.59 -6.52
N GLU A 165 19.31 -2.11 -7.09
CA GLU A 165 19.54 -3.55 -7.20
C GLU A 165 19.57 -4.19 -5.79
N SER A 166 18.86 -5.30 -5.63
CA SER A 166 18.61 -5.96 -4.35
C SER A 166 17.75 -5.18 -3.36
N GLY A 167 17.21 -4.03 -3.74
CA GLY A 167 16.25 -3.27 -2.96
C GLY A 167 15.00 -4.09 -2.63
N ILE A 168 14.37 -3.78 -1.50
CA ILE A 168 13.20 -4.53 -1.01
C ILE A 168 11.95 -3.65 -0.97
N PHE A 169 10.81 -4.29 -1.21
CA PHE A 169 9.51 -3.67 -0.98
C PHE A 169 8.69 -4.53 -0.02
N VAL A 170 8.25 -3.95 1.08
CA VAL A 170 7.37 -4.62 2.06
C VAL A 170 5.99 -3.96 2.00
N PHE A 171 4.96 -4.76 1.83
CA PHE A 171 3.60 -4.25 1.97
C PHE A 171 2.76 -5.11 2.91
N ALA A 172 1.86 -4.45 3.62
CA ALA A 172 0.81 -5.07 4.42
C ALA A 172 -0.56 -4.70 3.85
N THR A 173 -1.46 -5.66 3.80
CA THR A 173 -2.83 -5.48 3.31
C THR A 173 -3.81 -6.34 4.10
N GLN A 174 -5.10 -6.06 4.02
CA GLN A 174 -6.13 -6.96 4.52
C GLN A 174 -5.93 -8.36 3.92
N HIS A 175 -6.12 -9.39 4.75
CA HIS A 175 -5.99 -10.76 4.26
C HIS A 175 -7.14 -11.12 3.32
N PRO A 176 -6.89 -11.43 2.05
CA PRO A 176 -7.96 -11.59 1.05
C PRO A 176 -8.93 -12.73 1.35
N CYS A 177 -8.46 -13.81 2.00
CA CYS A 177 -9.27 -14.98 2.27
C CYS A 177 -10.20 -14.80 3.49
N PHE A 178 -9.78 -14.03 4.50
CA PHE A 178 -10.44 -14.06 5.81
C PHE A 178 -11.16 -12.76 6.16
N ILE A 179 -10.83 -11.65 5.53
CA ILE A 179 -11.43 -10.35 5.85
C ILE A 179 -12.58 -10.01 4.91
N THR A 180 -12.40 -10.20 3.61
CA THR A 180 -13.44 -9.87 2.64
C THR A 180 -14.65 -10.79 2.73
N LEU A 181 -14.49 -12.02 3.23
CA LEU A 181 -15.56 -13.03 3.38
C LEU A 181 -16.45 -13.16 2.14
N THR A 182 -15.85 -13.09 0.96
CA THR A 182 -16.57 -13.11 -0.31
C THR A 182 -16.76 -14.52 -0.85
N GLU A 183 -17.94 -14.79 -1.40
CA GLU A 183 -18.18 -16.01 -2.17
C GLU A 183 -17.46 -16.01 -3.54
N LYS A 184 -16.96 -14.83 -3.96
CA LYS A 184 -16.29 -14.62 -5.25
C LYS A 184 -14.77 -14.40 -5.08
N TYR A 185 -14.10 -15.24 -4.28
CA TYR A 185 -12.69 -15.07 -3.97
C TYR A 185 -11.78 -14.95 -5.21
N MET A 186 -12.03 -15.75 -6.25
CA MET A 186 -11.22 -15.73 -7.48
C MET A 186 -11.59 -14.59 -8.44
N THR A 187 -12.71 -13.91 -8.20
CA THR A 187 -13.17 -12.80 -9.04
C THR A 187 -12.85 -11.49 -8.35
N PRO A 188 -11.88 -10.73 -8.84
CA PRO A 188 -11.62 -9.41 -8.31
C PRO A 188 -12.87 -8.51 -8.43
N HIS A 189 -13.14 -7.74 -7.39
CA HIS A 189 -14.30 -6.86 -7.27
C HIS A 189 -14.05 -5.78 -6.24
N SER A 190 -14.88 -4.75 -6.22
CA SER A 190 -14.86 -3.72 -5.19
C SER A 190 -16.08 -3.83 -4.26
N HIS A 191 -15.93 -3.34 -3.04
CA HIS A 191 -17.00 -3.20 -2.09
C HIS A 191 -16.76 -1.98 -1.19
N TYR A 192 -17.83 -1.44 -0.62
CA TYR A 192 -17.73 -0.36 0.36
C TYR A 192 -17.59 -0.94 1.77
N GLY A 193 -16.90 -0.21 2.64
CA GLY A 193 -16.75 -0.61 4.03
C GLY A 193 -16.24 0.49 4.95
N ILE A 194 -16.46 0.28 6.23
CA ILE A 194 -16.01 1.14 7.30
C ILE A 194 -14.84 0.47 8.00
N ALA A 195 -13.68 1.14 8.04
CA ALA A 195 -12.52 0.63 8.75
C ALA A 195 -12.47 1.07 10.21
N ILE A 196 -12.94 2.27 10.50
CA ILE A 196 -13.00 2.83 11.85
C ILE A 196 -14.42 3.36 12.08
N GLU A 197 -15.05 2.90 13.14
CA GLU A 197 -16.39 3.35 13.52
C GLU A 197 -16.46 4.88 13.64
N GLY A 198 -17.49 5.46 13.03
CA GLY A 198 -17.69 6.90 12.99
C GLY A 198 -16.95 7.63 11.85
N GLN A 199 -16.26 6.94 10.96
CA GLN A 199 -15.69 7.61 9.77
C GLN A 199 -16.81 8.20 8.89
N PRO A 200 -16.58 9.39 8.29
CA PRO A 200 -17.62 10.13 7.57
C PRO A 200 -18.20 9.42 6.35
N GLU A 201 -17.37 8.75 5.58
CA GLU A 201 -17.76 8.05 4.35
C GLU A 201 -17.20 6.63 4.34
N GLU A 202 -17.98 5.67 3.85
CA GLU A 202 -17.46 4.33 3.56
C GLU A 202 -16.36 4.42 2.51
N GLN A 203 -15.24 3.72 2.72
CA GLN A 203 -14.17 3.64 1.74
C GLN A 203 -14.40 2.48 0.78
N ILE A 204 -13.76 2.55 -0.38
CA ILE A 204 -13.83 1.50 -1.39
C ILE A 204 -12.64 0.57 -1.19
N TYR A 205 -12.92 -0.72 -0.99
CA TYR A 205 -11.93 -1.78 -0.98
C TYR A 205 -11.94 -2.55 -2.30
N TYR A 206 -10.77 -2.89 -2.78
CA TYR A 206 -10.57 -3.64 -4.02
C TYR A 206 -10.03 -5.03 -3.69
N HIS A 207 -10.92 -6.02 -3.73
CA HIS A 207 -10.56 -7.42 -3.51
C HIS A 207 -9.76 -7.99 -4.68
N ARG A 208 -8.68 -8.69 -4.37
CA ARG A 208 -7.87 -9.50 -5.27
C ARG A 208 -7.52 -10.80 -4.56
N SER A 209 -7.49 -11.93 -5.29
CA SER A 209 -6.97 -13.17 -4.73
C SER A 209 -5.46 -13.03 -4.42
N ILE A 210 -4.94 -13.86 -3.51
CA ILE A 210 -3.49 -13.95 -3.26
C ILE A 210 -2.74 -14.25 -4.57
N GLN A 211 -3.31 -15.14 -5.40
CA GLN A 211 -2.76 -15.47 -6.71
C GLN A 211 -2.62 -14.24 -7.61
N ASP A 212 -3.65 -13.40 -7.68
CA ASP A 212 -3.61 -12.19 -8.51
C ASP A 212 -2.57 -11.20 -8.01
N ILE A 213 -2.52 -10.97 -6.70
CA ILE A 213 -1.51 -10.10 -6.08
C ILE A 213 -0.10 -10.60 -6.41
N PHE A 214 0.16 -11.89 -6.24
CA PHE A 214 1.48 -12.47 -6.48
C PHE A 214 1.86 -12.46 -7.96
N ASN A 215 0.91 -12.76 -8.85
CA ASN A 215 1.15 -12.68 -10.30
C ASN A 215 1.50 -11.25 -10.74
N LEU A 216 0.86 -10.22 -10.15
CA LEU A 216 1.22 -8.82 -10.39
C LEU A 216 2.64 -8.51 -9.92
N CYS A 217 3.04 -9.01 -8.75
CA CYS A 217 4.41 -8.86 -8.24
C CYS A 217 5.44 -9.52 -9.18
N PHE A 218 5.17 -10.74 -9.65
CA PHE A 218 6.05 -11.45 -10.58
C PHE A 218 6.15 -10.74 -11.95
N ARG A 219 5.03 -10.25 -12.49
CA ARG A 219 5.02 -9.47 -13.74
C ARG A 219 5.84 -8.18 -13.63
N ALA A 220 5.80 -7.51 -12.50
CA ALA A 220 6.64 -6.35 -12.25
C ALA A 220 8.13 -6.68 -12.16
N GLY A 221 8.49 -7.95 -11.95
CA GLY A 221 9.88 -8.44 -11.90
C GLY A 221 10.39 -8.74 -10.49
N PHE A 222 9.52 -8.65 -9.49
CA PHE A 222 9.89 -8.99 -8.11
C PHE A 222 9.96 -10.50 -7.86
N VAL A 223 10.81 -10.87 -6.91
CA VAL A 223 10.76 -12.17 -6.24
C VAL A 223 10.12 -11.98 -4.86
N ILE A 224 9.22 -12.86 -4.49
CA ILE A 224 8.66 -12.92 -3.13
C ILE A 224 9.65 -13.70 -2.29
N ASP A 225 10.29 -13.07 -1.32
CA ASP A 225 11.23 -13.70 -0.38
C ASP A 225 10.71 -13.73 1.07
N GLY A 226 9.46 -13.33 1.27
CA GLY A 226 8.77 -13.45 2.56
C GLY A 226 7.26 -13.28 2.41
N PHE A 227 6.53 -14.16 3.06
CA PHE A 227 5.07 -14.12 3.20
C PHE A 227 4.69 -14.44 4.63
N TYR A 228 3.91 -13.57 5.25
CA TYR A 228 3.54 -13.68 6.66
C TYR A 228 2.08 -13.30 6.85
N GLU A 229 1.48 -13.90 7.86
CA GLU A 229 0.08 -13.69 8.23
C GLU A 229 0.02 -13.28 9.69
N GLU A 230 -0.67 -12.18 9.97
CA GLU A 230 -0.80 -11.65 11.33
C GLU A 230 -2.26 -11.63 11.79
N CYS A 231 -2.46 -12.10 13.01
CA CYS A 231 -3.77 -12.19 13.65
C CYS A 231 -3.99 -11.05 14.65
N PHE A 232 -5.24 -10.65 14.86
CA PHE A 232 -5.58 -9.71 15.92
C PHE A 232 -5.73 -10.42 17.27
N LYS A 233 -5.56 -9.68 18.34
CA LYS A 233 -5.35 -10.11 19.75
C LYS A 233 -6.13 -11.34 20.22
N ASN A 234 -7.40 -11.44 19.87
CA ASN A 234 -8.31 -12.40 20.48
C ASN A 234 -8.57 -13.65 19.62
N ASN A 235 -8.10 -13.65 18.38
CA ASN A 235 -8.23 -14.80 17.49
C ASN A 235 -6.93 -15.04 16.77
N LYS A 236 -6.21 -16.08 17.16
CA LYS A 236 -4.92 -16.48 16.58
C LYS A 236 -5.06 -17.48 15.42
N GLU A 237 -6.28 -17.87 15.11
CA GLU A 237 -6.57 -18.86 14.06
C GLU A 237 -7.00 -18.22 12.74
N ILE A 238 -7.42 -16.94 12.77
CA ILE A 238 -7.90 -16.24 11.58
C ILE A 238 -7.03 -15.01 11.34
N PRO A 239 -6.12 -15.03 10.35
CA PRO A 239 -5.27 -13.91 10.04
C PRO A 239 -6.06 -12.75 9.44
N MET A 240 -5.80 -11.56 9.91
CA MET A 240 -6.41 -10.32 9.43
C MET A 240 -5.52 -9.58 8.43
N VAL A 241 -4.23 -9.77 8.53
CA VAL A 241 -3.23 -9.06 7.72
C VAL A 241 -2.35 -10.05 6.99
N MET A 242 -2.19 -9.81 5.70
CA MET A 242 -1.17 -10.43 4.86
C MET A 242 -0.01 -9.45 4.70
N ILE A 243 1.21 -9.91 4.97
CA ILE A 243 2.42 -9.10 4.81
C ILE A 243 3.36 -9.82 3.85
N VAL A 244 3.78 -9.11 2.82
CA VAL A 244 4.62 -9.65 1.76
C VAL A 244 5.92 -8.84 1.67
N ARG A 245 7.04 -9.54 1.60
CA ARG A 245 8.33 -8.96 1.29
C ARG A 245 8.73 -9.36 -0.11
N LEU A 246 8.99 -8.33 -0.92
CA LEU A 246 9.44 -8.44 -2.30
C LEU A 246 10.89 -7.99 -2.39
N LYS A 247 11.64 -8.64 -3.27
CA LYS A 247 13.03 -8.28 -3.57
C LYS A 247 13.18 -8.01 -5.06
N LYS A 248 13.83 -6.90 -5.39
CA LYS A 248 14.31 -6.64 -6.76
C LYS A 248 15.51 -7.52 -7.05
N VAL A 249 15.44 -8.28 -8.12
CA VAL A 249 16.56 -9.13 -8.58
C VAL A 249 16.94 -8.73 -10.00
N LYS A 250 18.21 -8.92 -10.36
CA LYS A 250 18.63 -8.72 -11.75
C LYS A 250 17.92 -9.70 -12.65
N ARG A 251 17.36 -9.23 -13.78
CA ARG A 251 16.66 -10.09 -14.75
C ARG A 251 17.50 -11.26 -15.27
N ASP A 252 18.84 -11.14 -15.26
CA ASP A 252 19.77 -12.20 -15.70
C ASP A 252 19.90 -13.35 -14.68
N SER A 253 19.43 -13.20 -13.45
CA SER A 253 19.47 -14.24 -12.40
C SER A 253 18.21 -15.11 -12.34
N LEU A 254 17.26 -14.91 -13.24
CA LEU A 254 15.99 -15.67 -13.33
C LEU A 254 16.00 -16.71 -14.48
N LYS A 255 17.19 -17.03 -15.03
CA LYS A 255 17.36 -18.10 -16.04
C LYS A 255 17.75 -19.41 -15.39
#